data_ec4bcecdb51e110d7fe83872875cbf84
#
_entry.id   ec4bcecdb51e110d7fe83872875cbf84
#
_cell.length_a   1.000
_cell.length_b   1.000
_cell.length_c   1.000
_cell.angle_alpha   90.00
_cell.angle_beta   90.00
_cell.angle_gamma   90.00
#
_symmetry.space_group_name_H-M   'P 1'
#
loop_
_entity.id
_entity.type
_entity.pdbx_description
1 polymer ?
#
loop_
_entity_poly.entity_id
_entity_poly.type
_entity_poly.pdbx_seq_one_letter_code
_entity_poly.pdbx_strand_id
1 'polypeptide(L)'
;MLVHATTIALGGRAVLLCGPPGSGKSDLALRAIDAGAVLVADDQTALSADRGRLIARCPETIRGRLEVRGLGIVDLPWRDAVPVGLAVDLVPAAAVERLPGAAERAWLGISIPLLRLAAFEASSVVKLRLAVARRTF
;
A
#
# COMPACT_ATOMS: atom_id res chain seq x y z
N MET A 1 0.06 -15.46 -5.55
CA MET A 1 0.25 -15.34 -4.09
C MET A 1 -0.69 -14.28 -3.54
N LEU A 2 -1.48 -14.60 -2.54
CA LEU A 2 -2.33 -13.62 -1.87
C LEU A 2 -1.65 -13.12 -0.59
N VAL A 3 -1.67 -11.82 -0.37
CA VAL A 3 -1.15 -11.21 0.85
C VAL A 3 -2.21 -10.32 1.49
N HIS A 4 -2.17 -10.20 2.81
CA HIS A 4 -3.03 -9.29 3.56
C HIS A 4 -2.45 -7.88 3.45
N ALA A 5 -2.86 -7.17 2.42
CA ALA A 5 -2.44 -5.79 2.21
C ALA A 5 -3.54 -5.01 1.52
N THR A 6 -3.68 -3.75 1.87
CA THR A 6 -4.43 -2.77 1.12
C THR A 6 -3.45 -2.04 0.23
N THR A 7 -3.71 -2.01 -1.06
CA THR A 7 -2.75 -1.55 -2.06
C THR A 7 -3.31 -0.39 -2.86
N ILE A 8 -2.51 0.65 -2.98
CA ILE A 8 -2.81 1.85 -3.76
C ILE A 8 -1.71 2.11 -4.78
N ALA A 9 -2.05 2.77 -5.87
CA ALA A 9 -1.08 3.21 -6.87
C ALA A 9 -0.78 4.69 -6.67
N LEU A 10 0.51 5.01 -6.58
CA LEU A 10 1.03 6.36 -6.51
C LEU A 10 2.03 6.55 -7.65
N GLY A 11 1.73 7.43 -8.59
CA GLY A 11 2.66 7.71 -9.69
C GLY A 11 3.03 6.48 -10.51
N GLY A 12 2.10 5.55 -10.73
CA GLY A 12 2.35 4.33 -11.49
C GLY A 12 3.02 3.20 -10.71
N ARG A 13 3.28 3.38 -9.42
CA ARG A 13 3.85 2.37 -8.53
C ARG A 13 2.84 1.96 -7.48
N ALA A 14 2.75 0.67 -7.19
CA ALA A 14 1.91 0.16 -6.11
C ALA A 14 2.63 0.26 -4.77
N VAL A 15 1.89 0.66 -3.76
CA VAL A 15 2.32 0.67 -2.36
C VAL A 15 1.48 -0.35 -1.62
N LEU A 16 2.14 -1.34 -1.02
CA LEU A 16 1.48 -2.35 -0.21
C LEU A 16 1.40 -1.83 1.24
N LEU A 17 0.19 -1.58 1.72
CA LEU A 17 -0.04 -1.20 3.11
C LEU A 17 -0.32 -2.47 3.90
N CYS A 18 0.60 -2.85 4.78
CA CYS A 18 0.56 -4.08 5.55
C CYS A 18 0.35 -3.76 7.04
N GLY A 19 -0.29 -4.67 7.74
CA GLY A 19 -0.52 -4.53 9.17
C GLY A 19 -1.70 -5.36 9.62
N PRO A 20 -1.86 -5.57 10.95
CA PRO A 20 -2.98 -6.31 11.48
C PRO A 20 -4.30 -5.57 11.29
N PRO A 21 -5.45 -6.26 11.49
CA PRO A 21 -6.73 -5.59 11.51
C PRO A 21 -6.73 -4.40 12.48
N GLY A 22 -7.31 -3.28 12.07
CA GLY A 22 -7.33 -2.06 12.89
C GLY A 22 -6.07 -1.22 12.82
N SER A 23 -5.05 -1.60 12.04
CA SER A 23 -3.82 -0.82 11.89
C SER A 23 -3.97 0.45 11.04
N GLY A 24 -5.10 0.61 10.34
CA GLY A 24 -5.39 1.81 9.56
C GLY A 24 -5.12 1.67 8.06
N LYS A 25 -5.01 0.44 7.54
CA LYS A 25 -4.72 0.21 6.12
C LYS A 25 -5.75 0.90 5.20
N SER A 26 -7.02 0.60 5.37
CA SER A 26 -8.08 1.15 4.51
C SER A 26 -8.29 2.64 4.74
N ASP A 27 -8.14 3.12 5.97
CA ASP A 27 -8.25 4.55 6.28
C ASP A 27 -7.12 5.35 5.61
N LEU A 28 -5.90 4.86 5.69
CA LEU A 28 -4.76 5.51 5.03
C LEU A 28 -4.92 5.47 3.51
N ALA A 29 -5.38 4.34 2.95
CA ALA A 29 -5.68 4.23 1.53
C ALA A 29 -6.73 5.26 1.09
N LEU A 30 -7.80 5.41 1.86
CA LEU A 30 -8.85 6.39 1.55
C LEU A 30 -8.29 7.81 1.49
N ARG A 31 -7.49 8.20 2.48
CA ARG A 31 -6.86 9.53 2.51
C ARG A 31 -5.89 9.74 1.35
N ALA A 32 -5.13 8.70 1.00
CA ALA A 32 -4.21 8.76 -0.14
C ALA A 32 -4.98 8.88 -1.47
N ILE A 33 -6.09 8.15 -1.61
CA ILE A 33 -6.95 8.22 -2.81
C ILE A 33 -7.56 9.63 -2.93
N ASP A 34 -8.01 10.22 -1.85
CA ASP A 34 -8.49 11.61 -1.83
C ASP A 34 -7.39 12.58 -2.28
N ALA A 35 -6.14 12.27 -2.03
CA ALA A 35 -4.98 13.06 -2.43
C ALA A 35 -4.42 12.70 -3.82
N GLY A 36 -5.10 11.85 -4.59
CA GLY A 36 -4.74 11.54 -5.98
C GLY A 36 -4.23 10.13 -6.25
N ALA A 37 -4.13 9.27 -5.24
CA ALA A 37 -3.80 7.86 -5.46
C ALA A 37 -4.98 7.12 -6.08
N VAL A 38 -4.73 5.94 -6.64
CA VAL A 38 -5.77 5.08 -7.20
C VAL A 38 -5.78 3.75 -6.46
N LEU A 39 -6.97 3.23 -6.16
CA LEU A 39 -7.13 1.93 -5.51
C LEU A 39 -6.61 0.82 -6.41
N VAL A 40 -5.89 -0.13 -5.85
CA VAL A 40 -5.56 -1.40 -6.50
C VAL A 40 -6.35 -2.53 -5.85
N ALA A 41 -6.22 -2.71 -4.55
CA ALA A 41 -6.95 -3.76 -3.83
C ALA A 41 -7.08 -3.41 -2.35
N ASP A 42 -8.20 -3.79 -1.74
CA ASP A 42 -8.44 -3.62 -0.31
C ASP A 42 -8.30 -4.95 0.41
N ASP A 43 -7.57 -4.98 1.51
CA ASP A 43 -7.39 -6.09 2.43
C ASP A 43 -6.69 -7.33 1.85
N GLN A 44 -6.93 -7.68 0.61
CA GLN A 44 -6.26 -8.78 -0.07
C GLN A 44 -5.70 -8.32 -1.41
N THR A 45 -4.43 -8.57 -1.63
CA THR A 45 -3.74 -8.23 -2.86
C THR A 45 -3.10 -9.47 -3.45
N ALA A 46 -3.31 -9.69 -4.74
CA ALA A 46 -2.69 -10.78 -5.47
C ALA A 46 -1.33 -10.30 -6.03
N LEU A 47 -0.26 -11.01 -5.69
CA LEU A 47 1.07 -10.72 -6.17
C LEU A 47 1.54 -11.76 -7.18
N SER A 48 2.15 -11.31 -8.25
CA SER A 48 2.80 -12.16 -9.24
C SER A 48 4.16 -11.58 -9.65
N ALA A 49 5.03 -12.43 -10.14
CA ALA A 49 6.32 -12.01 -10.68
C ALA A 49 6.23 -11.97 -12.21
N ASP A 50 6.66 -10.87 -12.81
CA ASP A 50 6.70 -10.72 -14.25
C ASP A 50 7.97 -9.95 -14.63
N ARG A 51 8.89 -10.64 -15.34
CA ARG A 51 10.14 -10.06 -15.83
C ARG A 51 10.95 -9.36 -14.73
N GLY A 52 11.06 -10.00 -13.57
CA GLY A 52 11.81 -9.48 -12.43
C GLY A 52 11.09 -8.39 -11.64
N ARG A 53 9.84 -8.07 -11.97
CA ARG A 53 9.03 -7.11 -11.24
C ARG A 53 7.93 -7.81 -10.45
N LEU A 54 7.61 -7.28 -9.29
CA LEU A 54 6.48 -7.73 -8.50
C LEU A 54 5.25 -6.93 -8.93
N ILE A 55 4.20 -7.61 -9.37
CA ILE A 55 2.98 -6.99 -9.88
C ILE A 55 1.85 -7.20 -8.88
N ALA A 56 1.16 -6.13 -8.51
CA ALA A 56 0.00 -6.16 -7.63
C ALA A 56 -1.29 -6.11 -8.45
N ARG A 57 -2.23 -7.01 -8.11
CA ARG A 57 -3.55 -7.09 -8.71
C ARG A 57 -4.61 -7.27 -7.63
N CYS A 58 -5.83 -6.91 -7.96
CA CYS A 58 -6.98 -7.16 -7.10
C CYS A 58 -7.62 -8.51 -7.43
N PRO A 59 -7.97 -9.33 -6.43
CA PRO A 59 -8.85 -10.48 -6.66
C PRO A 59 -10.15 -10.02 -7.32
N GLU A 60 -10.65 -10.78 -8.30
CA GLU A 60 -11.80 -10.38 -9.12
C GLU A 60 -13.05 -10.04 -8.31
N THR A 61 -13.26 -10.73 -7.21
CA THR A 61 -14.49 -10.58 -6.41
C THR A 61 -14.57 -9.28 -5.62
N ILE A 62 -13.45 -8.54 -5.48
CA ILE A 62 -13.39 -7.32 -4.66
C ILE A 62 -12.90 -6.10 -5.44
N ARG A 63 -12.83 -6.17 -6.75
CA ARG A 63 -12.36 -5.08 -7.60
C ARG A 63 -13.13 -3.79 -7.38
N GLY A 64 -12.40 -2.70 -7.21
CA GLY A 64 -12.97 -1.37 -7.09
C GLY A 64 -13.71 -1.10 -5.79
N ARG A 65 -13.58 -1.97 -4.79
CA ARG A 65 -14.30 -1.86 -3.52
C ARG A 65 -13.36 -1.55 -2.38
N LEU A 66 -13.73 -0.54 -1.61
CA LEU A 66 -13.01 -0.17 -0.39
C LEU A 66 -13.99 -0.15 0.77
N GLU A 67 -13.64 -0.85 1.86
CA GLU A 67 -14.44 -0.79 3.09
C GLU A 67 -14.09 0.50 3.83
N VAL A 68 -15.07 1.39 3.94
CA VAL A 68 -14.92 2.67 4.63
C VAL A 68 -15.73 2.62 5.91
N ARG A 69 -15.05 2.63 7.04
CA ARG A 69 -15.71 2.58 8.35
C ARG A 69 -16.64 3.79 8.49
N GLY A 70 -17.89 3.52 8.85
CA GLY A 70 -18.93 4.53 8.96
C GLY A 70 -19.78 4.70 7.71
N LEU A 71 -19.32 4.27 6.54
CA LEU A 71 -20.06 4.34 5.29
C LEU A 71 -20.43 2.96 4.73
N GLY A 72 -19.59 1.95 4.96
CA GLY A 72 -19.74 0.64 4.37
C GLY A 72 -18.81 0.43 3.18
N ILE A 73 -19.18 -0.40 2.24
CA ILE A 73 -18.39 -0.69 1.05
C ILE A 73 -18.68 0.35 -0.02
N VAL A 74 -17.63 1.02 -0.49
CA VAL A 74 -17.72 2.08 -1.47
C VAL A 74 -17.05 1.63 -2.77
N ASP A 75 -17.71 1.86 -3.91
CA ASP A 75 -17.13 1.61 -5.22
C ASP A 75 -16.29 2.81 -5.66
N LEU A 76 -15.06 2.54 -6.05
CA LEU A 76 -14.08 3.56 -6.46
C LEU A 76 -13.41 3.16 -7.77
N PRO A 77 -12.93 4.13 -8.55
CA PRO A 77 -12.03 3.82 -9.65
C PRO A 77 -10.84 3.02 -9.14
N TRP A 78 -10.40 2.06 -9.92
CA TRP A 78 -9.32 1.16 -9.53
C TRP A 78 -8.41 0.87 -10.72
N ARG A 79 -7.19 0.42 -10.41
CA ARG A 79 -6.21 0.07 -11.42
C ARG A 79 -5.77 -1.37 -11.23
N ASP A 80 -5.61 -2.10 -12.33
CA ASP A 80 -5.10 -3.47 -12.34
C ASP A 80 -3.61 -3.50 -12.72
N ALA A 81 -2.92 -4.54 -12.25
CA ALA A 81 -1.56 -4.88 -12.69
C ALA A 81 -0.56 -3.72 -12.53
N VAL A 82 -0.35 -3.28 -11.31
CA VAL A 82 0.58 -2.18 -11.01
C VAL A 82 1.88 -2.74 -10.42
N PRO A 83 3.07 -2.34 -10.94
CA PRO A 83 4.33 -2.78 -10.35
C PRO A 83 4.51 -2.20 -8.95
N VAL A 84 4.90 -3.07 -8.00
CA VAL A 84 5.12 -2.68 -6.62
C VAL A 84 6.44 -1.92 -6.49
N GLY A 85 6.38 -0.75 -5.86
CA GLY A 85 7.56 0.07 -5.59
C GLY A 85 7.90 0.23 -4.12
N LEU A 86 6.95 -0.05 -3.23
CA LEU A 86 7.14 0.16 -1.79
C LEU A 86 6.21 -0.74 -1.00
N ALA A 87 6.69 -1.24 0.13
CA ALA A 87 5.88 -1.90 1.13
C ALA A 87 5.97 -1.09 2.43
N VAL A 88 4.85 -0.98 3.14
CA VAL A 88 4.77 -0.23 4.39
C VAL A 88 4.14 -1.12 5.45
N ASP A 89 4.85 -1.32 6.55
CA ASP A 89 4.25 -1.88 7.75
C ASP A 89 3.65 -0.73 8.56
N LEU A 90 2.35 -0.80 8.81
CA LEU A 90 1.67 0.16 9.67
C LEU A 90 1.84 -0.26 11.12
N VAL A 91 2.52 0.57 11.88
CA VAL A 91 2.89 0.32 13.27
C VAL A 91 2.43 1.46 14.16
N PRO A 92 2.36 1.27 15.50
CA PRO A 92 2.12 2.38 16.41
C PRO A 92 3.18 3.47 16.26
N ALA A 93 2.79 4.73 16.46
CA ALA A 93 3.69 5.87 16.29
C ALA A 93 5.00 5.74 17.08
N ALA A 94 4.93 5.15 18.29
CA ALA A 94 6.11 4.94 19.13
C ALA A 94 7.13 3.95 18.53
N ALA A 95 6.72 3.11 17.57
CA ALA A 95 7.59 2.14 16.91
C ALA A 95 8.24 2.69 15.64
N VAL A 96 7.89 3.91 15.22
CA VAL A 96 8.46 4.55 14.03
C VAL A 96 9.83 5.12 14.38
N GLU A 97 10.86 4.67 13.68
CA GLU A 97 12.21 5.18 13.87
C GLU A 97 12.33 6.59 13.29
N ARG A 98 13.04 7.44 14.01
CA ARG A 98 13.25 8.82 13.56
C ARG A 98 14.07 8.89 12.27
N LEU A 99 15.13 8.10 12.18
CA LEU A 99 16.02 8.02 11.01
C LEU A 99 16.24 6.54 10.69
N PRO A 100 15.27 5.90 10.00
CA PRO A 100 15.38 4.47 9.72
C PRO A 100 16.50 4.19 8.72
N GLY A 101 17.16 3.05 8.91
CA GLY A 101 18.06 2.49 7.92
C GLY A 101 17.28 1.88 6.75
N ALA A 102 18.00 1.49 5.71
CA ALA A 102 17.41 0.79 4.58
C ALA A 102 16.89 -0.58 5.02
N ALA A 103 15.68 -0.91 4.58
CA ALA A 103 15.06 -2.21 4.83
C ALA A 103 14.33 -2.68 3.58
N GLU A 104 14.21 -3.99 3.45
CA GLU A 104 13.55 -4.63 2.31
C GLU A 104 12.75 -5.83 2.78
N ARG A 105 11.74 -6.19 2.01
CA ARG A 105 11.01 -7.44 2.15
C ARG A 105 10.88 -8.10 0.79
N ALA A 106 11.08 -9.41 0.72
CA ALA A 106 10.98 -10.16 -0.52
C ALA A 106 9.66 -10.90 -0.63
N TRP A 107 9.06 -10.86 -1.82
CA TRP A 107 7.95 -11.71 -2.24
C TRP A 107 8.32 -12.33 -3.59
N LEU A 108 8.12 -13.62 -3.72
CA LEU A 108 8.40 -14.33 -4.98
C LEU A 108 9.83 -14.10 -5.50
N GLY A 109 10.79 -13.97 -4.56
CA GLY A 109 12.20 -13.72 -4.89
C GLY A 109 12.52 -12.29 -5.28
N ILE A 110 11.58 -11.36 -5.18
CA ILE A 110 11.77 -9.95 -5.55
C ILE A 110 11.80 -9.10 -4.29
N SER A 111 12.89 -8.36 -4.06
CA SER A 111 13.06 -7.47 -2.93
C SER A 111 12.39 -6.13 -3.18
N ILE A 112 11.56 -5.72 -2.23
CA ILE A 112 10.83 -4.45 -2.27
C ILE A 112 11.27 -3.60 -1.07
N PRO A 113 11.56 -2.31 -1.27
CA PRO A 113 11.85 -1.40 -0.15
C PRO A 113 10.74 -1.42 0.89
N LEU A 114 11.10 -1.46 2.16
CA LEU A 114 10.17 -1.54 3.28
C LEU A 114 10.34 -0.34 4.20
N LEU A 115 9.22 0.29 4.56
CA LEU A 115 9.15 1.34 5.58
C LEU A 115 8.19 0.94 6.69
N ARG A 116 8.39 1.53 7.87
CA ARG A 116 7.45 1.47 8.98
C ARG A 116 6.91 2.87 9.20
N LEU A 117 5.60 3.01 9.15
CA LEU A 117 4.91 4.29 9.34
C LEU A 117 3.71 4.11 10.26
N ALA A 118 3.30 5.20 10.90
CA ALA A 118 2.04 5.24 11.62
C ALA A 118 0.94 5.71 10.66
N ALA A 119 -0.23 5.04 10.71
CA ALA A 119 -1.31 5.31 9.76
C ALA A 119 -2.07 6.61 10.07
N PHE A 120 -2.16 7.00 11.33
CA PHE A 120 -3.10 8.03 11.79
C PHE A 120 -2.46 9.39 12.05
N GLU A 121 -1.28 9.65 11.52
CA GLU A 121 -0.64 10.96 11.60
C GLU A 121 -1.07 11.85 10.44
N ALA A 122 -1.10 13.16 10.68
CA ALA A 122 -1.43 14.14 9.64
C ALA A 122 -0.48 14.05 8.44
N SER A 123 0.77 13.67 8.66
CA SER A 123 1.79 13.57 7.63
C SER A 123 1.87 12.21 6.93
N SER A 124 1.03 11.23 7.30
CA SER A 124 1.16 9.85 6.79
C SER A 124 1.10 9.78 5.27
N VAL A 125 0.14 10.44 4.63
CA VAL A 125 0.00 10.45 3.16
C VAL A 125 1.19 11.16 2.50
N VAL A 126 1.61 12.27 3.07
CA VAL A 126 2.77 13.02 2.54
C VAL A 126 4.03 12.16 2.60
N LYS A 127 4.21 11.42 3.70
CA LYS A 127 5.35 10.50 3.86
C LYS A 127 5.33 9.40 2.80
N LEU A 128 4.16 8.84 2.48
CA LEU A 128 4.04 7.84 1.41
C LEU A 128 4.49 8.43 0.07
N ARG A 129 4.00 9.60 -0.27
CA ARG A 129 4.35 10.25 -1.54
C ARG A 129 5.84 10.56 -1.65
N LEU A 130 6.45 11.07 -0.58
CA LEU A 130 7.87 11.33 -0.53
C LEU A 130 8.70 10.05 -0.65
N ALA A 131 8.28 8.98 0.02
CA ALA A 131 8.97 7.70 -0.02
C ALA A 131 8.96 7.10 -1.42
N VAL A 132 7.81 7.11 -2.10
CA VAL A 132 7.69 6.60 -3.47
C VAL A 132 8.54 7.43 -4.42
N ALA A 133 8.51 8.75 -4.33
CA ALA A 133 9.30 9.64 -5.18
C ALA A 133 10.81 9.40 -5.02
N ARG A 134 11.28 9.23 -3.77
CA ARG A 134 12.70 8.94 -3.51
C ARG A 134 13.16 7.59 -4.05
N ARG A 135 12.25 6.60 -4.13
CA ARG A 135 12.56 5.24 -4.52
C ARG A 135 12.46 5.00 -6.03
N THR A 136 12.06 6.00 -6.78
CA THR A 136 11.97 5.89 -8.25
C THR A 136 13.25 6.34 -8.96
N PHE A 137 14.23 6.78 -8.21
CA PHE A 137 15.52 7.18 -8.76
C PHE A 137 16.47 6.01 -8.94
#